data_c8adb63747dab06af559f9bde58da803
#
_entry.id   c8adb63747dab06af559f9bde58da803
#
_cell.length_a   1.000
_cell.length_b   1.000
_cell.length_c   1.000
_cell.angle_alpha   90.00
_cell.angle_beta   90.00
_cell.angle_gamma   90.00
#
_symmetry.space_group_name_H-M   'P 1'
#
loop_
_entity.id
_entity.type
_entity.pdbx_description
1 polymer ?
#
loop_
_entity_poly.entity_id
_entity_poly.type
_entity_poly.pdbx_seq_one_letter_code
_entity_poly.pdbx_strand_id
1 'polypeptide(L)'
;MLTLTHVNQFYGGSHTLWDLDMTVPKGSCTCLMGRNGMGKTTLLKCIMGLLPLATGELSFDGRALRALPAQARARLGLGYVPQGREIFSQLTVEENLRIGLAARRDGARAVPEQIYELFPVLKRMLNRRGGDLSGGQQQQLAIGRALVLEPTLLILDEPTEGIQPNIVHEIGDVITRLRGAGLTVLLVEQKLPFARRVASDVRILDKGRLVVSGSIAELTDELVQRHLTV
;
A
#
# COMPACT_ATOMS: atom_id res chain seq x y z
N MET A 1 -5.34 13.69 5.14
CA MET A 1 -4.06 13.00 4.81
C MET A 1 -3.88 12.88 3.31
N LEU A 2 -4.49 11.91 2.64
CA LEU A 2 -4.50 11.80 1.17
C LEU A 2 -5.89 12.17 0.66
N THR A 3 -5.97 13.02 -0.37
CA THR A 3 -7.23 13.43 -1.00
C THR A 3 -7.08 13.40 -2.51
N LEU A 4 -8.06 12.80 -3.16
CA LEU A 4 -8.23 12.71 -4.59
C LEU A 4 -9.53 13.41 -4.95
N THR A 5 -9.52 14.28 -5.99
CA THR A 5 -10.69 15.03 -6.42
C THR A 5 -10.81 15.00 -7.94
N HIS A 6 -11.94 14.50 -8.43
CA HIS A 6 -12.26 14.39 -9.87
C HIS A 6 -11.16 13.70 -10.70
N VAL A 7 -10.54 12.66 -10.13
CA VAL A 7 -9.41 11.97 -10.76
C VAL A 7 -9.85 11.14 -11.95
N ASN A 8 -9.24 11.40 -13.10
CA ASN A 8 -9.41 10.64 -14.33
C ASN A 8 -8.07 10.14 -14.85
N GLN A 9 -8.06 8.91 -15.37
CA GLN A 9 -6.88 8.30 -15.95
C GLN A 9 -7.23 7.43 -17.15
N PHE A 10 -6.37 7.42 -18.16
CA PHE A 10 -6.54 6.68 -19.39
C PHE A 10 -5.29 5.86 -19.72
N TYR A 11 -5.47 4.68 -20.28
CA TYR A 11 -4.44 3.94 -21.02
C TYR A 11 -4.75 4.04 -22.51
N GLY A 12 -4.03 4.91 -23.22
CA GLY A 12 -4.39 5.26 -24.60
C GLY A 12 -5.82 5.79 -24.68
N GLY A 13 -6.68 5.10 -25.44
CA GLY A 13 -8.11 5.44 -25.54
C GLY A 13 -9.00 4.82 -24.46
N SER A 14 -8.46 3.96 -23.57
CA SER A 14 -9.25 3.29 -22.54
C SER A 14 -9.34 4.12 -21.27
N HIS A 15 -10.53 4.59 -20.92
CA HIS A 15 -10.77 5.32 -19.67
C HIS A 15 -10.84 4.35 -18.50
N THR A 16 -9.88 4.42 -17.59
CA THR A 16 -9.70 3.45 -16.50
C THR A 16 -10.16 3.96 -15.14
N LEU A 17 -9.91 5.23 -14.82
CA LEU A 17 -10.46 5.89 -13.62
C LEU A 17 -11.39 7.01 -14.05
N TRP A 18 -12.60 7.02 -13.48
CA TRP A 18 -13.70 7.87 -13.91
C TRP A 18 -14.13 8.80 -12.78
N ASP A 19 -13.73 10.06 -12.86
CA ASP A 19 -14.20 11.14 -11.97
C ASP A 19 -14.17 10.71 -10.49
N LEU A 20 -13.01 10.18 -10.05
CA LEU A 20 -12.86 9.49 -8.78
C LEU A 20 -12.52 10.48 -7.66
N ASP A 21 -13.38 10.51 -6.65
CA ASP A 21 -13.16 11.22 -5.39
C ASP A 21 -12.87 10.22 -4.26
N MET A 22 -11.78 10.41 -3.53
CA MET A 22 -11.41 9.53 -2.41
C MET A 22 -10.63 10.28 -1.35
N THR A 23 -10.86 9.96 -0.09
CA THR A 23 -10.05 10.43 1.03
C THR A 23 -9.54 9.24 1.85
N VAL A 24 -8.29 9.36 2.32
CA VAL A 24 -7.68 8.48 3.32
C VAL A 24 -7.40 9.33 4.56
N PRO A 25 -8.15 9.14 5.65
CA PRO A 25 -7.95 9.89 6.89
C PRO A 25 -6.59 9.57 7.53
N LYS A 26 -6.04 10.54 8.25
CA LYS A 26 -4.78 10.35 8.99
C LYS A 26 -4.96 9.33 10.12
N GLY A 27 -4.01 8.41 10.27
CA GLY A 27 -4.02 7.38 11.32
C GLY A 27 -5.05 6.26 11.08
N SER A 28 -5.78 6.28 9.95
CA SER A 28 -6.69 5.20 9.57
C SER A 28 -5.98 4.09 8.78
N CYS A 29 -6.62 2.92 8.72
CA CYS A 29 -6.36 1.92 7.70
C CYS A 29 -7.58 1.88 6.77
N THR A 30 -7.44 2.47 5.59
CA THR A 30 -8.48 2.47 4.56
C THR A 30 -8.23 1.31 3.60
N CYS A 31 -9.19 0.39 3.49
CA CYS A 31 -9.13 -0.71 2.54
C CYS A 31 -9.85 -0.35 1.24
N LEU A 32 -9.12 -0.36 0.14
CA LEU A 32 -9.66 -0.26 -1.21
C LEU A 32 -9.92 -1.67 -1.74
N MET A 33 -11.18 -1.99 -1.94
CA MET A 33 -11.65 -3.28 -2.46
C MET A 33 -12.20 -3.12 -3.88
N GLY A 34 -12.40 -4.23 -4.55
CA GLY A 34 -12.97 -4.29 -5.91
C GLY A 34 -12.42 -5.50 -6.65
N ARG A 35 -13.14 -5.94 -7.67
CA ARG A 35 -12.74 -7.07 -8.52
C ARG A 35 -11.46 -6.76 -9.29
N ASN A 36 -10.86 -7.79 -9.90
CA ASN A 36 -9.71 -7.61 -10.79
C ASN A 36 -10.11 -6.76 -12.01
N GLY A 37 -9.19 -5.91 -12.46
CA GLY A 37 -9.43 -5.01 -13.60
C GLY A 37 -10.24 -3.74 -13.28
N MET A 38 -10.70 -3.53 -12.03
CA MET A 38 -11.51 -2.35 -11.67
C MET A 38 -10.71 -1.04 -11.53
N GLY A 39 -9.37 -1.07 -11.67
CA GLY A 39 -8.54 0.12 -11.62
C GLY A 39 -7.77 0.35 -10.31
N LYS A 40 -7.79 -0.60 -9.35
CA LYS A 40 -7.13 -0.46 -8.04
C LYS A 40 -5.63 -0.15 -8.17
N THR A 41 -4.87 -1.01 -8.85
CA THR A 41 -3.42 -0.82 -9.06
C THR A 41 -3.13 0.43 -9.91
N THR A 42 -4.01 0.77 -10.86
CA THR A 42 -3.93 2.03 -11.63
C THR A 42 -4.00 3.23 -10.69
N LEU A 43 -4.96 3.24 -9.77
CA LEU A 43 -5.11 4.29 -8.77
C LEU A 43 -3.86 4.41 -7.90
N LEU A 44 -3.31 3.29 -7.40
CA LEU A 44 -2.08 3.32 -6.60
C LEU A 44 -0.89 3.86 -7.41
N LYS A 45 -0.74 3.46 -8.67
CA LYS A 45 0.32 4.00 -9.56
C LYS A 45 0.17 5.51 -9.79
N CYS A 46 -1.07 6.01 -9.91
CA CYS A 46 -1.34 7.45 -9.98
C CYS A 46 -0.96 8.16 -8.68
N ILE A 47 -1.30 7.60 -7.52
CA ILE A 47 -0.94 8.14 -6.20
C ILE A 47 0.59 8.19 -6.04
N MET A 48 1.30 7.17 -6.49
CA MET A 48 2.76 7.10 -6.41
C MET A 48 3.49 7.91 -7.49
N GLY A 49 2.79 8.44 -8.50
CA GLY A 49 3.41 9.19 -9.61
C GLY A 49 4.14 8.29 -10.62
N LEU A 50 3.82 7.01 -10.62
CA LEU A 50 4.28 6.03 -11.62
C LEU A 50 3.43 6.07 -12.89
N LEU A 51 2.24 6.66 -12.79
CA LEU A 51 1.33 6.88 -13.89
C LEU A 51 0.74 8.29 -13.79
N PRO A 52 0.74 9.08 -14.88
CA PRO A 52 0.20 10.44 -14.86
C PRO A 52 -1.32 10.44 -14.74
N LEU A 53 -1.88 11.45 -14.06
CA LEU A 53 -3.31 11.76 -14.12
C LEU A 53 -3.61 12.52 -15.41
N ALA A 54 -4.73 12.18 -16.06
CA ALA A 54 -5.25 12.96 -17.16
C ALA A 54 -5.85 14.28 -16.64
N THR A 55 -6.79 14.17 -15.69
CA THR A 55 -7.41 15.32 -15.01
C THR A 55 -7.58 15.04 -13.54
N GLY A 56 -8.03 16.05 -12.78
CA GLY A 56 -8.26 15.96 -11.35
C GLY A 56 -7.05 16.38 -10.53
N GLU A 57 -7.26 16.36 -9.23
CA GLU A 57 -6.29 16.78 -8.23
C GLU A 57 -5.94 15.63 -7.28
N LEU A 58 -4.70 15.66 -6.81
CA LEU A 58 -4.17 14.72 -5.83
C LEU A 58 -3.34 15.51 -4.83
N SER A 59 -3.71 15.43 -3.56
CA SER A 59 -2.99 16.10 -2.50
C SER A 59 -2.66 15.15 -1.33
N PHE A 60 -1.52 15.41 -0.70
CA PHE A 60 -1.03 14.69 0.48
C PHE A 60 -0.59 15.69 1.53
N ASP A 61 -1.21 15.67 2.71
CA ASP A 61 -1.05 16.66 3.78
C ASP A 61 -1.13 18.11 3.28
N GLY A 62 -2.09 18.38 2.39
CA GLY A 62 -2.32 19.70 1.80
C GLY A 62 -1.34 20.06 0.67
N ARG A 63 -0.38 19.22 0.33
CA ARG A 63 0.54 19.44 -0.79
C ARG A 63 0.03 18.78 -2.06
N ALA A 64 -0.05 19.53 -3.15
CA ALA A 64 -0.39 18.98 -4.45
C ALA A 64 0.70 18.01 -4.94
N LEU A 65 0.30 16.81 -5.36
CA LEU A 65 1.22 15.76 -5.81
C LEU A 65 1.34 15.68 -7.33
N ARG A 66 0.39 16.22 -8.10
CA ARG A 66 0.26 15.98 -9.54
C ARG A 66 1.56 16.20 -10.32
N ALA A 67 2.28 17.29 -10.03
CA ALA A 67 3.54 17.62 -10.70
C ALA A 67 4.77 16.92 -10.10
N LEU A 68 4.63 16.19 -9.00
CA LEU A 68 5.77 15.58 -8.29
C LEU A 68 6.06 14.19 -8.86
N PRO A 69 7.33 13.88 -9.20
CA PRO A 69 7.74 12.54 -9.58
C PRO A 69 7.73 11.58 -8.38
N ALA A 70 7.74 10.27 -8.64
CA ALA A 70 7.62 9.23 -7.62
C ALA A 70 8.63 9.37 -6.47
N GLN A 71 9.90 9.66 -6.78
CA GLN A 71 10.95 9.85 -5.75
C GLN A 71 10.67 11.05 -4.83
N ALA A 72 10.06 12.11 -5.33
CA ALA A 72 9.68 13.26 -4.51
C ALA A 72 8.51 12.89 -3.58
N ARG A 73 7.55 12.10 -4.07
CA ARG A 73 6.42 11.60 -3.26
C ARG A 73 6.91 10.66 -2.16
N ALA A 74 7.86 9.76 -2.46
CA ALA A 74 8.49 8.92 -1.44
C ALA A 74 9.16 9.79 -0.35
N ARG A 75 9.90 10.83 -0.73
CA ARG A 75 10.50 11.78 0.22
C ARG A 75 9.48 12.59 1.02
N LEU A 76 8.25 12.71 0.58
CA LEU A 76 7.16 13.30 1.37
C LEU A 76 6.62 12.32 2.43
N GLY A 77 7.00 11.05 2.39
CA GLY A 77 6.59 10.04 3.35
C GLY A 77 5.54 9.06 2.80
N LEU A 78 5.44 8.89 1.47
CA LEU A 78 4.62 7.84 0.87
C LEU A 78 5.48 6.58 0.70
N GLY A 79 5.22 5.53 1.49
CA GLY A 79 5.80 4.20 1.32
C GLY A 79 4.88 3.34 0.45
N TYR A 80 5.45 2.51 -0.45
CA TYR A 80 4.66 1.68 -1.36
C TYR A 80 5.22 0.27 -1.46
N VAL A 81 4.35 -0.71 -1.33
CA VAL A 81 4.61 -2.11 -1.60
C VAL A 81 3.68 -2.55 -2.72
N PRO A 82 4.19 -2.73 -3.94
CA PRO A 82 3.39 -3.15 -5.10
C PRO A 82 2.98 -4.62 -5.01
N GLN A 83 1.96 -4.99 -5.78
CA GLN A 83 1.62 -6.38 -6.04
C GLN A 83 2.86 -7.11 -6.60
N GLY A 84 3.10 -8.35 -6.18
CA GLY A 84 4.29 -9.12 -6.59
C GLY A 84 5.56 -8.76 -5.82
N ARG A 85 5.47 -7.88 -4.78
CA ARG A 85 6.57 -7.57 -3.82
C ARG A 85 7.71 -6.73 -4.39
N GLU A 86 8.10 -6.96 -5.64
CA GLU A 86 9.20 -6.28 -6.36
C GLU A 86 10.48 -6.15 -5.51
N ILE A 87 10.89 -7.23 -4.85
CA ILE A 87 12.18 -7.28 -4.17
C ILE A 87 13.32 -7.43 -5.18
N PHE A 88 14.51 -7.00 -4.81
CA PHE A 88 15.72 -7.22 -5.60
C PHE A 88 16.28 -8.62 -5.27
N SER A 89 15.97 -9.61 -6.12
CA SER A 89 16.25 -11.03 -5.87
C SER A 89 17.74 -11.34 -5.71
N GLN A 90 18.60 -10.60 -6.40
CA GLN A 90 20.06 -10.80 -6.36
C GLN A 90 20.74 -10.10 -5.19
N LEU A 91 20.09 -9.13 -4.58
CA LEU A 91 20.59 -8.43 -3.39
C LEU A 91 20.23 -9.21 -2.13
N THR A 92 21.08 -9.06 -1.11
CA THR A 92 20.84 -9.61 0.22
C THR A 92 19.63 -8.93 0.89
N VAL A 93 19.12 -9.49 1.98
CA VAL A 93 18.08 -8.89 2.81
C VAL A 93 18.53 -7.50 3.29
N GLU A 94 19.75 -7.39 3.81
CA GLU A 94 20.29 -6.11 4.27
C GLU A 94 20.34 -5.07 3.15
N GLU A 95 20.88 -5.43 1.99
CA GLU A 95 20.97 -4.53 0.83
C GLU A 95 19.58 -4.09 0.35
N ASN A 96 18.60 -5.01 0.29
CA ASN A 96 17.22 -4.66 -0.02
C ASN A 96 16.65 -3.63 0.96
N LEU A 97 16.85 -3.81 2.27
CA LEU A 97 16.39 -2.86 3.28
C LEU A 97 17.07 -1.50 3.14
N ARG A 98 18.39 -1.50 2.88
CA ARG A 98 19.19 -0.26 2.74
C ARG A 98 18.74 0.61 1.56
N ILE A 99 18.13 0.04 0.52
CA ILE A 99 17.57 0.84 -0.58
C ILE A 99 16.52 1.84 -0.07
N GLY A 100 15.72 1.45 0.94
CA GLY A 100 14.74 2.35 1.57
C GLY A 100 15.36 3.60 2.19
N LEU A 101 16.64 3.55 2.58
CA LEU A 101 17.34 4.70 3.17
C LEU A 101 17.52 5.86 2.19
N ALA A 102 17.57 5.60 0.87
CA ALA A 102 17.80 6.63 -0.13
C ALA A 102 16.68 7.71 -0.18
N ALA A 103 15.50 7.38 0.30
CA ALA A 103 14.37 8.30 0.35
C ALA A 103 14.16 8.94 1.75
N ARG A 104 14.95 8.56 2.76
CA ARG A 104 14.87 9.15 4.10
C ARG A 104 15.26 10.62 4.11
N ARG A 105 14.53 11.40 4.91
CA ARG A 105 14.73 12.86 5.00
C ARG A 105 15.77 13.26 6.05
N ASP A 106 16.02 12.39 7.01
CA ASP A 106 16.96 12.61 8.12
C ASP A 106 18.40 12.21 7.81
N GLY A 107 18.65 11.65 6.61
CA GLY A 107 19.98 11.20 6.19
C GLY A 107 20.49 9.96 6.93
N ALA A 108 19.61 9.22 7.60
CA ALA A 108 20.01 7.99 8.31
C ALA A 108 20.71 7.01 7.36
N ARG A 109 21.78 6.37 7.88
CA ARG A 109 22.61 5.43 7.11
C ARG A 109 22.45 3.97 7.54
N ALA A 110 21.68 3.73 8.60
CA ALA A 110 21.40 2.40 9.13
C ALA A 110 19.91 2.09 9.06
N VAL A 111 19.60 0.82 8.83
CA VAL A 111 18.22 0.31 8.92
C VAL A 111 17.78 0.43 10.38
N PRO A 112 16.59 1.03 10.65
CA PRO A 112 16.08 1.16 12.01
C PRO A 112 15.87 -0.21 12.67
N GLU A 113 16.25 -0.36 13.94
CA GLU A 113 16.08 -1.62 14.68
C GLU A 113 14.61 -2.06 14.74
N GLN A 114 13.68 -1.10 14.74
CA GLN A 114 12.24 -1.36 14.69
C GLN A 114 11.83 -2.29 13.53
N ILE A 115 12.54 -2.26 12.38
CA ILE A 115 12.25 -3.16 11.25
C ILE A 115 12.48 -4.61 11.65
N TYR A 116 13.52 -4.87 12.42
CA TYR A 116 13.87 -6.21 12.90
C TYR A 116 12.99 -6.67 14.08
N GLU A 117 12.46 -5.72 14.86
CA GLU A 117 11.45 -6.01 15.87
C GLU A 117 10.12 -6.41 15.24
N LEU A 118 9.73 -5.75 14.15
CA LEU A 118 8.52 -6.07 13.39
C LEU A 118 8.65 -7.38 12.62
N PHE A 119 9.82 -7.65 12.08
CA PHE A 119 10.12 -8.82 11.25
C PHE A 119 11.42 -9.51 11.70
N PRO A 120 11.42 -10.26 12.83
CA PRO A 120 12.63 -10.88 13.38
C PRO A 120 13.33 -11.84 12.41
N VAL A 121 12.58 -12.43 11.48
CA VAL A 121 13.13 -13.31 10.45
C VAL A 121 14.13 -12.59 9.54
N LEU A 122 13.92 -11.31 9.25
CA LEU A 122 14.82 -10.53 8.40
C LEU A 122 16.19 -10.34 9.06
N LYS A 123 16.21 -10.12 10.39
CA LYS A 123 17.47 -10.02 11.16
C LYS A 123 18.29 -11.31 11.10
N ARG A 124 17.62 -12.46 11.15
CA ARG A 124 18.28 -13.78 11.05
C ARG A 124 18.81 -14.09 9.65
N MET A 125 18.32 -13.39 8.63
CA MET A 125 18.59 -13.68 7.22
C MET A 125 19.31 -12.55 6.49
N LEU A 126 19.96 -11.62 7.20
CA LEU A 126 20.55 -10.40 6.62
C LEU A 126 21.43 -10.65 5.40
N ASN A 127 22.27 -11.69 5.46
CA ASN A 127 23.22 -12.04 4.40
C ASN A 127 22.63 -12.94 3.30
N ARG A 128 21.34 -13.32 3.42
CA ARG A 128 20.67 -14.19 2.44
C ARG A 128 20.16 -13.35 1.29
N ARG A 129 20.22 -13.89 0.05
CA ARG A 129 19.65 -13.21 -1.11
C ARG A 129 18.13 -13.17 -1.01
N GLY A 130 17.53 -12.07 -1.46
CA GLY A 130 16.08 -11.91 -1.47
C GLY A 130 15.36 -13.01 -2.26
N GLY A 131 15.98 -13.48 -3.37
CA GLY A 131 15.44 -14.55 -4.19
C GLY A 131 15.38 -15.92 -3.50
N ASP A 132 16.19 -16.15 -2.46
CA ASP A 132 16.24 -17.42 -1.71
C ASP A 132 15.23 -17.47 -0.54
N LEU A 133 14.46 -16.41 -0.36
CA LEU A 133 13.44 -16.30 0.68
C LEU A 133 12.13 -16.98 0.22
N SER A 134 11.36 -17.52 1.18
CA SER A 134 10.00 -17.94 0.90
C SER A 134 9.13 -16.74 0.52
N GLY A 135 8.00 -16.98 -0.18
CA GLY A 135 7.09 -15.91 -0.57
C GLY A 135 6.62 -15.01 0.58
N GLY A 136 6.35 -15.59 1.76
CA GLY A 136 5.99 -14.82 2.96
C GLY A 136 7.15 -13.97 3.49
N GLN A 137 8.38 -14.50 3.49
CA GLN A 137 9.58 -13.75 3.88
C GLN A 137 9.91 -12.62 2.91
N GLN A 138 9.69 -12.85 1.61
CA GLN A 138 9.83 -11.80 0.59
C GLN A 138 8.82 -10.67 0.82
N GLN A 139 7.59 -11.00 1.23
CA GLN A 139 6.58 -10.00 1.56
C GLN A 139 6.96 -9.19 2.80
N GLN A 140 7.46 -9.86 3.85
CA GLN A 140 7.98 -9.18 5.04
C GLN A 140 9.15 -8.26 4.67
N LEU A 141 10.06 -8.71 3.77
CA LEU A 141 11.15 -7.90 3.26
C LEU A 141 10.66 -6.67 2.47
N ALA A 142 9.66 -6.84 1.61
CA ALA A 142 9.08 -5.74 0.82
C ALA A 142 8.43 -4.69 1.73
N ILE A 143 7.67 -5.13 2.74
CA ILE A 143 7.06 -4.23 3.74
C ILE A 143 8.16 -3.57 4.58
N GLY A 144 9.15 -4.33 5.07
CA GLY A 144 10.28 -3.80 5.83
C GLY A 144 11.04 -2.72 5.05
N ARG A 145 11.32 -2.95 3.76
CA ARG A 145 11.97 -1.97 2.87
C ARG A 145 11.17 -0.67 2.75
N ALA A 146 9.85 -0.76 2.63
CA ALA A 146 8.98 0.42 2.58
C ALA A 146 8.94 1.15 3.93
N LEU A 147 9.01 0.43 5.05
CA LEU A 147 9.01 1.00 6.40
C LEU A 147 10.34 1.66 6.78
N VAL A 148 11.47 1.24 6.19
CA VAL A 148 12.79 1.90 6.39
C VAL A 148 12.73 3.39 6.04
N LEU A 149 11.89 3.79 5.10
CA LEU A 149 11.62 5.18 4.75
C LEU A 149 11.03 6.00 5.92
N GLU A 150 10.47 5.35 6.95
CA GLU A 150 9.63 5.96 7.99
C GLU A 150 8.44 6.73 7.37
N PRO A 151 7.59 6.03 6.61
CA PRO A 151 6.49 6.68 5.92
C PRO A 151 5.45 7.20 6.90
N THR A 152 4.71 8.23 6.48
CA THR A 152 3.50 8.68 7.17
C THR A 152 2.23 8.10 6.54
N LEU A 153 2.34 7.62 5.29
CA LEU A 153 1.34 6.81 4.59
C LEU A 153 2.02 5.58 3.99
N LEU A 154 1.59 4.40 4.38
CA LEU A 154 2.00 3.12 3.79
C LEU A 154 0.92 2.62 2.85
N ILE A 155 1.28 2.36 1.61
CA ILE A 155 0.40 1.81 0.57
C ILE A 155 0.80 0.36 0.32
N LEU A 156 -0.16 -0.57 0.45
CA LEU A 156 0.03 -2.00 0.27
C LEU A 156 -0.92 -2.52 -0.82
N ASP A 157 -0.38 -3.08 -1.89
CA ASP A 157 -1.15 -3.64 -2.99
C ASP A 157 -1.19 -5.17 -2.88
N GLU A 158 -2.32 -5.72 -2.46
CA GLU A 158 -2.61 -7.16 -2.25
C GLU A 158 -1.52 -7.90 -1.44
N PRO A 159 -1.19 -7.42 -0.23
CA PRO A 159 -0.05 -7.93 0.54
C PRO A 159 -0.20 -9.38 1.01
N THR A 160 -1.40 -9.97 0.90
CA THR A 160 -1.66 -11.36 1.35
C THR A 160 -1.74 -12.36 0.21
N GLU A 161 -1.52 -11.91 -1.04
CA GLU A 161 -1.62 -12.80 -2.20
C GLU A 161 -0.50 -13.85 -2.22
N GLY A 162 -0.87 -15.12 -2.40
CA GLY A 162 0.09 -16.23 -2.50
C GLY A 162 0.94 -16.48 -1.24
N ILE A 163 0.42 -16.10 -0.06
CA ILE A 163 1.14 -16.21 1.22
C ILE A 163 0.43 -17.18 2.16
N GLN A 164 1.21 -17.91 2.95
CA GLN A 164 0.71 -18.84 3.95
C GLN A 164 -0.09 -18.13 5.06
N PRO A 165 -1.16 -18.75 5.61
CA PRO A 165 -2.04 -18.13 6.59
C PRO A 165 -1.35 -17.58 7.84
N ASN A 166 -0.31 -18.25 8.35
CA ASN A 166 0.45 -17.80 9.51
C ASN A 166 1.16 -16.48 9.24
N ILE A 167 1.78 -16.31 8.06
CA ILE A 167 2.44 -15.05 7.68
C ILE A 167 1.42 -13.95 7.39
N VAL A 168 0.26 -14.29 6.80
CA VAL A 168 -0.85 -13.34 6.65
C VAL A 168 -1.27 -12.79 8.02
N HIS A 169 -1.32 -13.67 9.04
CA HIS A 169 -1.64 -13.27 10.40
C HIS A 169 -0.61 -12.29 10.98
N GLU A 170 0.68 -12.63 10.86
CA GLU A 170 1.79 -11.77 11.30
C GLU A 170 1.77 -10.40 10.62
N ILE A 171 1.54 -10.35 9.30
CA ILE A 171 1.42 -9.08 8.56
C ILE A 171 0.24 -8.25 9.09
N GLY A 172 -0.89 -8.88 9.41
CA GLY A 172 -2.04 -8.20 9.99
C GLY A 172 -1.73 -7.59 11.37
N ASP A 173 -0.97 -8.31 12.22
CA ASP A 173 -0.52 -7.79 13.52
C ASP A 173 0.39 -6.59 13.36
N VAL A 174 1.34 -6.65 12.41
CA VAL A 174 2.23 -5.54 12.09
C VAL A 174 1.44 -4.32 11.63
N ILE A 175 0.49 -4.47 10.70
CA ILE A 175 -0.36 -3.36 10.23
C ILE A 175 -1.14 -2.74 11.39
N THR A 176 -1.72 -3.57 12.25
CA THR A 176 -2.48 -3.12 13.42
C THR A 176 -1.59 -2.36 14.42
N ARG A 177 -0.41 -2.87 14.71
CA ARG A 177 0.60 -2.22 15.58
C ARG A 177 1.03 -0.86 15.02
N LEU A 178 1.35 -0.80 13.72
CA LEU A 178 1.79 0.43 13.06
C LEU A 178 0.68 1.48 13.02
N ARG A 179 -0.57 1.08 12.74
CA ARG A 179 -1.73 1.97 12.82
C ARG A 179 -1.92 2.51 14.24
N GLY A 180 -1.80 1.65 15.26
CA GLY A 180 -1.85 2.05 16.66
C GLY A 180 -0.77 3.06 17.04
N ALA A 181 0.37 3.07 16.34
CA ALA A 181 1.43 4.06 16.48
C ALA A 181 1.22 5.33 15.62
N GLY A 182 0.08 5.45 14.93
CA GLY A 182 -0.30 6.63 14.16
C GLY A 182 0.03 6.58 12.67
N LEU A 183 0.56 5.47 12.14
CA LEU A 183 0.78 5.29 10.71
C LEU A 183 -0.56 5.23 9.97
N THR A 184 -0.66 5.95 8.87
CA THR A 184 -1.80 5.83 7.95
C THR A 184 -1.53 4.71 6.95
N VAL A 185 -2.54 3.89 6.66
CA VAL A 185 -2.41 2.77 5.71
C VAL A 185 -3.49 2.85 4.65
N LEU A 186 -3.10 2.76 3.38
CA LEU A 186 -3.99 2.48 2.25
C LEU A 186 -3.71 1.04 1.81
N LEU A 187 -4.65 0.17 2.08
CA LEU A 187 -4.57 -1.25 1.79
C LEU A 187 -5.46 -1.58 0.58
N VAL A 188 -4.90 -2.18 -0.46
CA VAL A 188 -5.69 -2.86 -1.49
C VAL A 188 -5.76 -4.32 -1.13
N GLU A 189 -6.97 -4.86 -1.01
CA GLU A 189 -7.16 -6.27 -0.63
C GLU A 189 -8.48 -6.81 -1.17
N GLN A 190 -8.49 -8.12 -1.49
CA GLN A 190 -9.68 -8.83 -1.93
C GLN A 190 -10.23 -9.77 -0.86
N LYS A 191 -9.39 -10.18 0.10
CA LYS A 191 -9.77 -11.09 1.19
C LYS A 191 -10.51 -10.32 2.28
N LEU A 192 -11.84 -10.38 2.24
CA LEU A 192 -12.71 -9.69 3.19
C LEU A 192 -12.38 -9.98 4.67
N PRO A 193 -12.08 -11.23 5.10
CA PRO A 193 -11.70 -11.49 6.49
C PRO A 193 -10.45 -10.73 6.93
N PHE A 194 -9.45 -10.60 6.07
CA PHE A 194 -8.25 -9.83 6.36
C PHE A 194 -8.54 -8.32 6.41
N ALA A 195 -9.30 -7.81 5.43
CA ALA A 195 -9.71 -6.41 5.42
C ALA A 195 -10.49 -6.04 6.70
N ARG A 196 -11.48 -6.84 7.10
CA ARG A 196 -12.27 -6.63 8.33
C ARG A 196 -11.40 -6.64 9.61
N ARG A 197 -10.29 -7.38 9.61
CA ARG A 197 -9.37 -7.45 10.75
C ARG A 197 -8.53 -6.19 10.92
N VAL A 198 -8.05 -5.59 9.83
CA VAL A 198 -7.02 -4.53 9.90
C VAL A 198 -7.53 -3.14 9.55
N ALA A 199 -8.59 -3.03 8.73
CA ALA A 199 -9.10 -1.76 8.25
C ALA A 199 -10.12 -1.14 9.20
N SER A 200 -10.16 0.20 9.24
CA SER A 200 -11.22 0.99 9.85
C SER A 200 -12.25 1.45 8.82
N ASP A 201 -11.80 1.70 7.60
CA ASP A 201 -12.59 2.26 6.52
C ASP A 201 -12.52 1.36 5.27
N VAL A 202 -13.60 1.35 4.49
CA VAL A 202 -13.67 0.66 3.21
C VAL A 202 -14.03 1.62 2.09
N ARG A 203 -13.44 1.36 0.93
CA ARG A 203 -13.75 1.99 -0.35
C ARG A 203 -13.91 0.87 -1.36
N ILE A 204 -14.99 0.84 -2.12
CA ILE A 204 -15.15 -0.15 -3.19
C ILE A 204 -15.07 0.55 -4.53
N LEU A 205 -14.14 0.06 -5.35
CA LEU A 205 -13.92 0.50 -6.72
C LEU A 205 -14.61 -0.50 -7.68
N ASP A 206 -15.48 0.03 -8.52
CA ASP A 206 -16.13 -0.73 -9.59
C ASP A 206 -16.05 0.06 -10.90
N LYS A 207 -15.52 -0.57 -11.94
CA LYS A 207 -15.32 0.01 -13.28
C LYS A 207 -14.73 1.43 -13.24
N GLY A 208 -13.70 1.60 -12.43
CA GLY A 208 -12.99 2.88 -12.29
C GLY A 208 -13.69 3.96 -11.47
N ARG A 209 -14.83 3.66 -10.86
CA ARG A 209 -15.61 4.58 -10.01
C ARG A 209 -15.64 4.10 -8.57
N LEU A 210 -15.63 5.02 -7.64
CA LEU A 210 -15.86 4.70 -6.23
C LEU A 210 -17.38 4.58 -5.99
N VAL A 211 -17.84 3.36 -5.65
CA VAL A 211 -19.27 3.06 -5.49
C VAL A 211 -19.71 2.90 -4.04
N VAL A 212 -18.76 2.62 -3.13
CA VAL A 212 -18.99 2.52 -1.68
C VAL A 212 -17.88 3.25 -0.94
N SER A 213 -18.25 4.02 0.07
CA SER A 213 -17.34 4.69 1.02
C SER A 213 -17.97 4.69 2.40
N GLY A 214 -17.29 4.18 3.41
CA GLY A 214 -17.81 4.15 4.79
C GLY A 214 -16.87 3.41 5.73
N SER A 215 -17.38 3.14 6.93
CA SER A 215 -16.72 2.28 7.91
C SER A 215 -16.72 0.82 7.42
N ILE A 216 -15.64 0.10 7.69
CA ILE A 216 -15.57 -1.34 7.39
C ILE A 216 -16.64 -2.14 8.16
N ALA A 217 -17.07 -1.66 9.33
CA ALA A 217 -18.12 -2.27 10.13
C ALA A 217 -19.52 -2.18 9.47
N GLU A 218 -19.72 -1.19 8.60
CA GLU A 218 -20.99 -0.98 7.87
C GLU A 218 -21.04 -1.77 6.55
N LEU A 219 -19.96 -2.48 6.19
CA LEU A 219 -19.93 -3.30 4.99
C LEU A 219 -20.82 -4.54 5.14
N THR A 220 -22.04 -4.46 4.58
CA THR A 220 -23.03 -5.53 4.61
C THR A 220 -22.70 -6.64 3.60
N ASP A 221 -23.24 -7.84 3.85
CA ASP A 221 -23.07 -8.96 2.92
C ASP A 221 -23.74 -8.69 1.55
N GLU A 222 -24.78 -7.87 1.52
CA GLU A 222 -25.42 -7.43 0.28
C GLU A 222 -24.47 -6.59 -0.58
N LEU A 223 -23.75 -5.62 0.02
CA LEU A 223 -22.75 -4.82 -0.68
C LEU A 223 -21.58 -5.69 -1.18
N VAL A 224 -21.18 -6.67 -0.37
CA VAL A 224 -20.14 -7.64 -0.74
C VAL A 224 -20.58 -8.47 -1.94
N GLN A 225 -21.77 -9.03 -1.92
CA GLN A 225 -22.31 -9.81 -3.04
C GLN A 225 -22.43 -8.97 -4.32
N ARG A 226 -22.94 -7.75 -4.20
CA ARG A 226 -23.15 -6.85 -5.34
C ARG A 226 -21.85 -6.44 -6.03
N HIS A 227 -20.79 -6.14 -5.28
CA HIS A 227 -19.59 -5.47 -5.81
C HIS A 227 -18.32 -6.31 -5.78
N LEU A 228 -18.23 -7.33 -4.92
CA LEU A 228 -17.02 -8.11 -4.72
C LEU A 228 -17.12 -9.57 -5.16
N THR A 229 -18.34 -10.13 -5.25
CA THR A 229 -18.55 -11.51 -5.71
C THR A 229 -18.76 -11.56 -7.23
N VAL A 230 -18.26 -12.60 -7.88
CA VAL A 230 -18.43 -12.86 -9.32
C VAL A 230 -19.77 -13.58 -9.54
#